data_087dc31c8c811565bd9c61b4e509c893
#
_entry.id   087dc31c8c811565bd9c61b4e509c893
#
_cell.length_a   1.000
_cell.length_b   1.000
_cell.length_c   1.000
_cell.angle_alpha   90.00
_cell.angle_beta   90.00
_cell.angle_gamma   90.00
#
_symmetry.space_group_name_H-M   'P 1'
#
loop_
_entity.id
_entity.type
_entity.pdbx_description
1 polymer ?
#
loop_
_entity_poly.entity_id
_entity_poly.type
_entity_poly.pdbx_seq_one_letter_code
_entity_poly.pdbx_strand_id
1 'polypeptide(L)'
;MASTATGSREAARFEMPERLRADVRQLGDALGQVLREYGGDALLADVERLRELTIASHHEDQTVADDAAALAEQLVASWSLDRADEVARAFTVYFHLVNAAEEYHRVRSLRAGDRADHPLAGTVAKAVEDVARLAGHDKAKHLLDGLEFRPVLTAHPTEARRRAIVTSIRRIAHLLERRDDPRLGASEDAETHRMLLEQIDVLWRTAPLRVDRPGPLDEVRTAMSAFDDVLFHVVPQVYRRAEMALAGGAETVAAPQVPAFVRLGSWIGGDRDGNPHVTSAVTRQAMAIQSDHVLRALESACTRVGRGLTLDAGSTPAATELRRVLADAQAAQPELYAELAARSPNEPHRIAVLYAAARIGATRRRDADLSYTSAAELLADLRAVQASLAEAGAARQAYGELQGLIWQVESFGFHLAELEVRQHSAVHRAALEEIRAGGVLSDRTEEVLATIRVMAQIQARFGADACRRYVVSFTQSTDDVAAVFELARHALDGRPIALDVVPLFETGADLAACVGILDGVLELPEVQARLAETGRRMEIMLGYSDSAKDVGPVSATLALYDAQDRLTAWAREHEITPVSYTHLTLPTT
;
A
#
# COMPACT_ATOMS: atom_id res chain seq x y z
N MET A 1 32.89 -33.83 12.99
CA MET A 1 31.93 -34.80 12.41
C MET A 1 30.98 -33.98 11.53
N ALA A 2 31.24 -33.99 10.22
CA ALA A 2 30.44 -33.29 9.24
C ALA A 2 29.19 -34.14 8.97
N SER A 3 28.01 -33.59 9.27
CA SER A 3 26.73 -34.17 8.84
C SER A 3 26.38 -33.52 7.51
N THR A 4 26.50 -34.27 6.46
CA THR A 4 26.09 -33.96 5.09
C THR A 4 24.56 -33.82 5.03
N ALA A 5 24.07 -32.59 5.01
CA ALA A 5 22.69 -32.31 4.63
C ALA A 5 22.57 -32.32 3.11
N THR A 6 22.55 -33.48 2.50
CA THR A 6 21.96 -33.73 1.19
C THR A 6 20.44 -33.77 1.36
N GLY A 7 19.84 -32.61 1.51
CA GLY A 7 18.40 -32.47 1.32
C GLY A 7 18.11 -32.61 -0.16
N SER A 8 17.72 -33.82 -0.58
CA SER A 8 17.36 -34.12 -1.94
C SER A 8 16.16 -33.27 -2.35
N ARG A 9 16.20 -32.72 -3.59
CA ARG A 9 15.06 -32.13 -4.30
C ARG A 9 13.84 -33.06 -4.41
N GLU A 10 14.00 -34.34 -4.02
CA GLU A 10 12.95 -35.36 -3.99
C GLU A 10 11.95 -35.21 -2.84
N ALA A 11 12.26 -34.46 -1.77
CA ALA A 11 11.35 -34.32 -0.62
C ALA A 11 10.29 -33.25 -0.79
N ALA A 12 10.28 -32.48 -1.86
CA ALA A 12 9.32 -31.41 -2.13
C ALA A 12 8.31 -31.78 -3.24
N ARG A 13 7.86 -33.02 -3.30
CA ARG A 13 6.56 -33.32 -3.93
C ARG A 13 5.48 -32.82 -2.98
N PHE A 14 5.21 -31.51 -3.02
CA PHE A 14 4.05 -30.92 -2.37
C PHE A 14 2.82 -31.56 -2.99
N GLU A 15 2.21 -32.53 -2.32
CA GLU A 15 0.89 -32.98 -2.72
C GLU A 15 -0.06 -31.81 -2.59
N MET A 16 -0.56 -31.33 -3.75
CA MET A 16 -1.53 -30.24 -3.78
C MET A 16 -2.70 -30.62 -2.86
N PRO A 17 -3.07 -29.77 -1.89
CA PRO A 17 -4.17 -30.04 -0.98
C PRO A 17 -5.45 -30.37 -1.73
N GLU A 18 -6.23 -31.32 -1.24
CA GLU A 18 -7.40 -31.86 -1.94
C GLU A 18 -8.41 -30.78 -2.35
N ARG A 19 -8.69 -29.81 -1.47
CA ARG A 19 -9.57 -28.68 -1.77
C ARG A 19 -9.01 -27.76 -2.87
N LEU A 20 -7.72 -27.47 -2.85
CA LEU A 20 -7.08 -26.69 -3.91
C LEU A 20 -7.15 -27.43 -5.24
N ARG A 21 -6.89 -28.73 -5.24
CA ARG A 21 -7.00 -29.58 -6.43
C ARG A 21 -8.42 -29.59 -7.00
N ALA A 22 -9.44 -29.58 -6.14
CA ALA A 22 -10.84 -29.51 -6.56
C ALA A 22 -11.17 -28.15 -7.20
N ASP A 23 -10.71 -27.03 -6.59
CA ASP A 23 -10.90 -25.68 -7.14
C ASP A 23 -10.22 -25.52 -8.50
N VAL A 24 -8.96 -25.95 -8.63
CA VAL A 24 -8.20 -25.89 -9.90
C VAL A 24 -8.87 -26.72 -10.98
N ARG A 25 -9.34 -27.94 -10.64
CA ARG A 25 -10.08 -28.79 -11.60
C ARG A 25 -11.34 -28.11 -12.08
N GLN A 26 -12.14 -27.59 -11.17
CA GLN A 26 -13.39 -26.91 -11.50
C GLN A 26 -13.18 -25.69 -12.40
N LEU A 27 -12.17 -24.85 -12.09
CA LEU A 27 -11.83 -23.69 -12.91
C LEU A 27 -11.30 -24.12 -14.29
N GLY A 28 -10.54 -25.22 -14.34
CA GLY A 28 -10.09 -25.82 -15.59
C GLY A 28 -11.25 -26.34 -16.44
N ASP A 29 -12.20 -27.04 -15.85
CA ASP A 29 -13.42 -27.54 -16.54
C ASP A 29 -14.26 -26.36 -17.09
N ALA A 30 -14.42 -25.30 -16.30
CA ALA A 30 -15.13 -24.08 -16.71
C ALA A 30 -14.40 -23.35 -17.86
N LEU A 31 -13.08 -23.25 -17.82
CA LEU A 31 -12.29 -22.72 -18.95
C LEU A 31 -12.44 -23.63 -20.18
N GLY A 32 -12.36 -24.94 -20.00
CA GLY A 32 -12.55 -25.91 -21.09
C GLY A 32 -13.92 -25.77 -21.80
N GLN A 33 -14.98 -25.47 -21.03
CA GLN A 33 -16.28 -25.15 -21.59
C GLN A 33 -16.25 -23.87 -22.44
N VAL A 34 -15.66 -22.78 -21.92
CA VAL A 34 -15.51 -21.49 -22.62
C VAL A 34 -14.71 -21.67 -23.93
N LEU A 35 -13.58 -22.41 -23.86
CA LEU A 35 -12.76 -22.70 -25.05
C LEU A 35 -13.52 -23.47 -26.11
N ARG A 36 -14.35 -24.46 -25.72
CA ARG A 36 -15.19 -25.24 -26.64
C ARG A 36 -16.27 -24.38 -27.29
N GLU A 37 -16.92 -23.52 -26.51
CA GLU A 37 -17.94 -22.59 -27.01
C GLU A 37 -17.36 -21.55 -27.99
N TYR A 38 -16.11 -21.14 -27.79
CA TYR A 38 -15.43 -20.15 -28.61
C TYR A 38 -14.81 -20.74 -29.88
N GLY A 39 -13.91 -21.72 -29.73
CA GLY A 39 -13.07 -22.26 -30.80
C GLY A 39 -13.38 -23.73 -31.20
N GLY A 40 -14.47 -24.28 -30.67
CA GLY A 40 -14.88 -25.66 -30.90
C GLY A 40 -14.00 -26.70 -30.20
N ASP A 41 -14.31 -27.97 -30.42
CA ASP A 41 -13.57 -29.09 -29.82
C ASP A 41 -12.10 -29.13 -30.27
N ALA A 42 -11.77 -28.59 -31.45
CA ALA A 42 -10.40 -28.57 -31.97
C ALA A 42 -9.47 -27.70 -31.12
N LEU A 43 -9.91 -26.52 -30.69
CA LEU A 43 -9.09 -25.66 -29.81
C LEU A 43 -8.84 -26.32 -28.45
N LEU A 44 -9.88 -26.89 -27.85
CA LEU A 44 -9.76 -27.60 -26.58
C LEU A 44 -8.82 -28.80 -26.69
N ALA A 45 -8.92 -29.59 -27.79
CA ALA A 45 -8.06 -30.74 -28.04
C ALA A 45 -6.58 -30.34 -28.18
N ASP A 46 -6.26 -29.21 -28.85
CA ASP A 46 -4.92 -28.71 -28.99
C ASP A 46 -4.33 -28.29 -27.64
N VAL A 47 -5.12 -27.56 -26.81
CA VAL A 47 -4.72 -27.15 -25.46
C VAL A 47 -4.44 -28.36 -24.57
N GLU A 48 -5.36 -29.33 -24.53
CA GLU A 48 -5.19 -30.53 -23.70
C GLU A 48 -4.01 -31.39 -24.18
N ARG A 49 -3.84 -31.53 -25.50
CA ARG A 49 -2.71 -32.27 -26.05
C ARG A 49 -1.37 -31.65 -25.69
N LEU A 50 -1.22 -30.31 -25.80
CA LEU A 50 -0.01 -29.62 -25.40
C LEU A 50 0.22 -29.77 -23.88
N ARG A 51 -0.83 -29.64 -23.07
CA ARG A 51 -0.75 -29.82 -21.61
C ARG A 51 -0.24 -31.23 -21.24
N GLU A 52 -0.79 -32.28 -21.85
CA GLU A 52 -0.36 -33.65 -21.64
C GLU A 52 1.10 -33.89 -22.01
N LEU A 53 1.53 -33.39 -23.17
CA LEU A 53 2.91 -33.49 -23.63
C LEU A 53 3.88 -32.71 -22.71
N THR A 54 3.47 -31.52 -22.26
CA THR A 54 4.28 -30.72 -21.32
C THR A 54 4.41 -31.42 -19.98
N ILE A 55 3.37 -32.06 -19.46
CA ILE A 55 3.46 -32.86 -18.22
C ILE A 55 4.38 -34.07 -18.43
N ALA A 56 4.24 -34.77 -19.55
CA ALA A 56 5.09 -35.93 -19.88
C ALA A 56 6.55 -35.56 -20.09
N SER A 57 6.87 -34.34 -20.58
CA SER A 57 8.25 -33.85 -20.72
C SER A 57 8.99 -33.64 -19.38
N HIS A 58 8.28 -33.73 -18.25
CA HIS A 58 8.86 -33.72 -16.90
C HIS A 58 8.82 -35.11 -16.24
N HIS A 59 8.69 -36.15 -17.02
CA HIS A 59 8.71 -37.54 -16.53
C HIS A 59 10.11 -37.90 -16.00
N GLU A 60 10.16 -38.81 -15.01
CA GLU A 60 11.44 -39.25 -14.41
C GLU A 60 12.32 -40.02 -15.41
N ASP A 61 11.73 -40.77 -16.33
CA ASP A 61 12.41 -41.40 -17.45
C ASP A 61 12.76 -40.36 -18.52
N GLN A 62 14.05 -40.12 -18.71
CA GLN A 62 14.56 -39.09 -19.62
C GLN A 62 14.15 -39.36 -21.08
N THR A 63 14.05 -40.61 -21.49
CA THR A 63 13.63 -40.96 -22.86
C THR A 63 12.20 -40.56 -23.11
N VAL A 64 11.30 -40.82 -22.15
CA VAL A 64 9.90 -40.41 -22.20
C VAL A 64 9.77 -38.89 -22.20
N ALA A 65 10.60 -38.22 -21.38
CA ALA A 65 10.64 -36.78 -21.29
C ALA A 65 11.08 -36.12 -22.61
N ASP A 66 12.17 -36.61 -23.22
CA ASP A 66 12.71 -36.10 -24.48
C ASP A 66 11.75 -36.33 -25.65
N ASP A 67 11.14 -37.53 -25.74
CA ASP A 67 10.13 -37.84 -26.77
C ASP A 67 8.90 -36.92 -26.62
N ALA A 68 8.42 -36.69 -25.42
CA ALA A 68 7.28 -35.82 -25.17
C ALA A 68 7.60 -34.35 -25.50
N ALA A 69 8.82 -33.87 -25.16
CA ALA A 69 9.26 -32.54 -25.52
C ALA A 69 9.33 -32.36 -27.05
N ALA A 70 9.93 -33.32 -27.78
CA ALA A 70 10.00 -33.29 -29.23
C ALA A 70 8.60 -33.30 -29.89
N LEU A 71 7.65 -34.08 -29.36
CA LEU A 71 6.27 -34.07 -29.84
C LEU A 71 5.55 -32.75 -29.55
N ALA A 72 5.81 -32.11 -28.40
CA ALA A 72 5.28 -30.79 -28.08
C ALA A 72 5.78 -29.73 -29.06
N GLU A 73 7.09 -29.72 -29.38
CA GLU A 73 7.67 -28.82 -30.37
C GLU A 73 7.05 -29.02 -31.76
N GLN A 74 6.89 -30.27 -32.20
CA GLN A 74 6.26 -30.60 -33.49
C GLN A 74 4.80 -30.13 -33.53
N LEU A 75 4.05 -30.34 -32.46
CA LEU A 75 2.68 -29.88 -32.33
C LEU A 75 2.56 -28.36 -32.49
N VAL A 76 3.38 -27.61 -31.73
CA VAL A 76 3.39 -26.15 -31.81
C VAL A 76 3.83 -25.67 -33.19
N ALA A 77 4.85 -26.29 -33.80
CA ALA A 77 5.33 -25.94 -35.15
C ALA A 77 4.29 -26.20 -36.24
N SER A 78 3.30 -27.09 -36.00
CA SER A 78 2.22 -27.40 -36.95
C SER A 78 1.10 -26.36 -36.97
N TRP A 79 1.03 -25.47 -35.96
CA TRP A 79 -0.04 -24.49 -35.86
C TRP A 79 0.18 -23.25 -36.72
N SER A 80 -0.92 -22.62 -37.13
CA SER A 80 -0.88 -21.23 -37.60
C SER A 80 -0.58 -20.29 -36.45
N LEU A 81 -0.12 -19.07 -36.77
CA LEU A 81 0.14 -18.05 -35.75
C LEU A 81 -1.10 -17.72 -34.92
N ASP A 82 -2.27 -17.64 -35.55
CA ASP A 82 -3.54 -17.40 -34.88
C ASP A 82 -3.86 -18.52 -33.89
N ARG A 83 -3.66 -19.80 -34.29
CA ARG A 83 -3.87 -20.94 -33.39
C ARG A 83 -2.88 -20.94 -32.23
N ALA A 84 -1.63 -20.63 -32.47
CA ALA A 84 -0.62 -20.52 -31.43
C ALA A 84 -0.97 -19.40 -30.40
N ASP A 85 -1.49 -18.26 -30.88
CA ASP A 85 -1.98 -17.17 -30.00
C ASP A 85 -3.17 -17.62 -29.15
N GLU A 86 -4.16 -18.32 -29.75
CA GLU A 86 -5.31 -18.87 -29.02
C GLU A 86 -4.88 -19.84 -27.91
N VAL A 87 -3.97 -20.77 -28.21
CA VAL A 87 -3.47 -21.74 -27.23
C VAL A 87 -2.65 -21.06 -26.14
N ALA A 88 -1.76 -20.12 -26.49
CA ALA A 88 -0.99 -19.34 -25.53
C ALA A 88 -1.91 -18.53 -24.59
N ARG A 89 -2.98 -17.96 -25.13
CA ARG A 89 -4.01 -17.26 -24.36
C ARG A 89 -4.74 -18.20 -23.40
N ALA A 90 -5.07 -19.42 -23.83
CA ALA A 90 -5.72 -20.42 -22.98
C ALA A 90 -4.85 -20.76 -21.75
N PHE A 91 -3.55 -20.98 -21.95
CA PHE A 91 -2.62 -21.20 -20.83
C PHE A 91 -2.49 -19.95 -19.94
N THR A 92 -2.43 -18.75 -20.52
CA THR A 92 -2.39 -17.51 -19.75
C THR A 92 -3.60 -17.38 -18.82
N VAL A 93 -4.80 -17.63 -19.35
CA VAL A 93 -6.04 -17.60 -18.56
C VAL A 93 -6.02 -18.72 -17.50
N TYR A 94 -5.61 -19.92 -17.86
CA TYR A 94 -5.48 -21.04 -16.93
C TYR A 94 -4.58 -20.69 -15.73
N PHE A 95 -3.40 -20.12 -15.96
CA PHE A 95 -2.51 -19.70 -14.88
C PHE A 95 -3.12 -18.59 -14.01
N HIS A 96 -3.88 -17.66 -14.58
CA HIS A 96 -4.62 -16.69 -13.78
C HIS A 96 -5.65 -17.35 -12.85
N LEU A 97 -6.34 -18.38 -13.35
CA LEU A 97 -7.32 -19.14 -12.56
C LEU A 97 -6.65 -19.98 -11.46
N VAL A 98 -5.52 -20.63 -11.76
CA VAL A 98 -4.74 -21.38 -10.77
C VAL A 98 -4.24 -20.45 -9.65
N ASN A 99 -3.66 -19.31 -10.01
CA ASN A 99 -3.20 -18.34 -9.01
C ASN A 99 -4.34 -17.83 -8.13
N ALA A 100 -5.52 -17.56 -8.72
CA ALA A 100 -6.71 -17.17 -7.94
C ALA A 100 -7.16 -18.28 -6.97
N ALA A 101 -7.12 -19.55 -7.39
CA ALA A 101 -7.42 -20.69 -6.52
C ALA A 101 -6.39 -20.84 -5.39
N GLU A 102 -5.11 -20.67 -5.67
CA GLU A 102 -4.02 -20.73 -4.67
C GLU A 102 -4.15 -19.61 -3.64
N GLU A 103 -4.36 -18.36 -4.09
CA GLU A 103 -4.59 -17.23 -3.19
C GLU A 103 -5.81 -17.47 -2.30
N TYR A 104 -6.91 -17.93 -2.88
CA TYR A 104 -8.10 -18.25 -2.10
C TYR A 104 -7.88 -19.42 -1.13
N HIS A 105 -7.19 -20.46 -1.55
CA HIS A 105 -6.83 -21.59 -0.67
C HIS A 105 -5.97 -21.12 0.51
N ARG A 106 -5.03 -20.20 0.29
CA ARG A 106 -4.24 -19.58 1.36
C ARG A 106 -5.13 -18.85 2.37
N VAL A 107 -6.09 -18.04 1.90
CA VAL A 107 -7.05 -17.36 2.78
C VAL A 107 -7.87 -18.37 3.58
N ARG A 108 -8.36 -19.44 2.93
CA ARG A 108 -9.10 -20.53 3.57
C ARG A 108 -8.27 -21.22 4.66
N SER A 109 -7.00 -21.50 4.39
CA SER A 109 -6.08 -22.11 5.35
C SER A 109 -5.78 -21.21 6.53
N LEU A 110 -5.59 -19.92 6.31
CA LEU A 110 -5.41 -18.92 7.37
C LEU A 110 -6.66 -18.83 8.24
N ARG A 111 -7.86 -18.77 7.65
CA ARG A 111 -9.13 -18.76 8.41
C ARG A 111 -9.32 -20.03 9.23
N ALA A 112 -8.97 -21.20 8.70
CA ALA A 112 -9.06 -22.47 9.41
C ALA A 112 -8.08 -22.57 10.60
N GLY A 113 -6.94 -21.89 10.50
CA GLY A 113 -5.94 -21.81 11.57
C GLY A 113 -6.15 -20.66 12.56
N ASP A 114 -6.99 -19.68 12.23
CA ASP A 114 -7.25 -18.52 13.09
C ASP A 114 -8.20 -18.93 14.23
N ARG A 115 -7.62 -19.20 15.41
CA ARG A 115 -8.33 -19.56 16.62
C ARG A 115 -8.01 -18.57 17.73
N ALA A 116 -9.00 -18.19 18.51
CA ALA A 116 -8.87 -17.18 19.55
C ALA A 116 -7.84 -17.55 20.63
N ASP A 117 -7.65 -18.84 20.88
CA ASP A 117 -6.73 -19.40 21.88
C ASP A 117 -5.30 -19.62 21.36
N HIS A 118 -5.08 -19.60 20.04
CA HIS A 118 -3.79 -19.84 19.40
C HIS A 118 -3.60 -18.96 18.17
N PRO A 119 -3.16 -17.70 18.33
CA PRO A 119 -2.88 -16.82 17.19
C PRO A 119 -1.83 -17.40 16.24
N LEU A 120 -2.08 -17.27 14.95
CA LEU A 120 -1.18 -17.78 13.92
C LEU A 120 0.17 -17.06 13.94
N ALA A 121 1.25 -17.82 13.72
CA ALA A 121 2.58 -17.26 13.52
C ALA A 121 2.58 -16.23 12.36
N GLY A 122 3.34 -15.15 12.53
CA GLY A 122 3.41 -14.06 11.55
C GLY A 122 2.22 -13.08 11.56
N THR A 123 1.30 -13.19 12.53
CA THR A 123 0.24 -12.20 12.73
C THR A 123 0.60 -11.16 13.78
N VAL A 124 0.01 -9.97 13.70
CA VAL A 124 0.14 -8.92 14.72
C VAL A 124 -0.29 -9.44 16.10
N ALA A 125 -1.38 -10.20 16.15
CA ALA A 125 -1.87 -10.80 17.38
C ALA A 125 -0.80 -11.69 18.05
N LYS A 126 -0.15 -12.56 17.27
CA LYS A 126 0.93 -13.41 17.78
C LYS A 126 2.15 -12.63 18.23
N ALA A 127 2.54 -11.59 17.48
CA ALA A 127 3.67 -10.74 17.87
C ALA A 127 3.42 -10.02 19.21
N VAL A 128 2.21 -9.46 19.38
CA VAL A 128 1.82 -8.79 20.64
C VAL A 128 1.80 -9.78 21.80
N GLU A 129 1.20 -10.97 21.61
CA GLU A 129 1.19 -12.03 22.63
C GLU A 129 2.59 -12.45 23.02
N ASP A 130 3.48 -12.69 22.05
CA ASP A 130 4.85 -13.13 22.33
C ASP A 130 5.64 -12.05 23.10
N VAL A 131 5.52 -10.77 22.72
CA VAL A 131 6.15 -9.68 23.47
C VAL A 131 5.56 -9.56 24.87
N ALA A 132 4.23 -9.62 25.02
CA ALA A 132 3.58 -9.56 26.32
C ALA A 132 4.01 -10.73 27.23
N ARG A 133 4.15 -11.93 26.68
CA ARG A 133 4.64 -13.11 27.40
C ARG A 133 6.12 -13.01 27.80
N LEU A 134 6.98 -12.46 26.93
CA LEU A 134 8.43 -12.40 27.14
C LEU A 134 8.84 -11.19 28.00
N ALA A 135 8.17 -10.06 27.88
CA ALA A 135 8.59 -8.79 28.44
C ALA A 135 7.50 -8.07 29.27
N GLY A 136 6.29 -8.63 29.33
CA GLY A 136 5.13 -8.04 30.03
C GLY A 136 4.26 -7.12 29.17
N HIS A 137 3.01 -6.92 29.59
CA HIS A 137 2.02 -6.10 28.87
C HIS A 137 2.44 -4.64 28.72
N ASP A 138 3.01 -4.03 29.76
CA ASP A 138 3.46 -2.63 29.73
C ASP A 138 4.53 -2.43 28.65
N LYS A 139 5.44 -3.41 28.49
CA LYS A 139 6.46 -3.35 27.43
C LYS A 139 5.86 -3.53 26.05
N ALA A 140 4.89 -4.42 25.90
CA ALA A 140 4.17 -4.60 24.62
C ALA A 140 3.43 -3.31 24.22
N LYS A 141 2.75 -2.68 25.19
CA LYS A 141 2.09 -1.39 24.97
C LYS A 141 3.09 -0.30 24.59
N HIS A 142 4.19 -0.16 25.32
CA HIS A 142 5.23 0.83 25.04
C HIS A 142 5.84 0.67 23.64
N LEU A 143 6.03 -0.57 23.18
CA LEU A 143 6.51 -0.84 21.81
C LEU A 143 5.47 -0.46 20.76
N LEU A 144 4.18 -0.70 21.02
CA LEU A 144 3.11 -0.27 20.12
C LEU A 144 2.95 1.25 20.08
N ASP A 145 3.14 1.95 21.21
CA ASP A 145 3.09 3.41 21.28
C ASP A 145 4.17 4.08 20.41
N GLY A 146 5.33 3.42 20.26
CA GLY A 146 6.43 3.90 19.44
C GLY A 146 6.51 3.27 18.04
N LEU A 147 5.58 2.36 17.70
CA LEU A 147 5.62 1.65 16.42
C LEU A 147 5.24 2.58 15.27
N GLU A 148 6.03 2.56 14.23
CA GLU A 148 5.67 3.09 12.91
C GLU A 148 5.99 2.06 11.83
N PHE A 149 4.99 1.72 11.03
CA PHE A 149 5.13 0.87 9.87
C PHE A 149 4.77 1.67 8.62
N ARG A 150 5.77 1.86 7.75
CA ARG A 150 5.62 2.68 6.55
C ARG A 150 5.87 1.85 5.29
N PRO A 151 4.85 1.18 4.74
CA PRO A 151 4.96 0.59 3.41
C PRO A 151 4.94 1.69 2.36
N VAL A 152 5.85 1.59 1.38
CA VAL A 152 5.98 2.56 0.30
C VAL A 152 5.52 1.92 -1.00
N LEU A 153 4.55 2.55 -1.66
CA LEU A 153 4.04 2.12 -2.95
C LEU A 153 5.04 2.49 -4.05
N THR A 154 5.48 1.50 -4.82
CA THR A 154 6.39 1.69 -5.94
C THR A 154 5.69 1.33 -7.26
N ALA A 155 6.08 2.00 -8.35
CA ALA A 155 5.61 1.67 -9.68
C ALA A 155 6.40 0.51 -10.26
N HIS A 156 5.70 -0.40 -10.95
CA HIS A 156 6.34 -1.40 -11.80
C HIS A 156 5.94 -1.12 -13.26
N PRO A 157 6.70 -0.29 -14.00
CA PRO A 157 6.35 0.14 -15.35
C PRO A 157 6.31 -1.02 -16.36
N THR A 158 6.80 -2.21 -15.98
CA THR A 158 6.74 -3.43 -16.79
C THR A 158 5.42 -4.20 -16.65
N GLU A 159 4.56 -3.85 -15.70
CA GLU A 159 3.27 -4.52 -15.54
C GLU A 159 2.26 -3.99 -16.57
N ALA A 160 2.28 -4.61 -17.76
CA ALA A 160 1.38 -4.29 -18.86
C ALA A 160 -0.05 -4.83 -18.66
N ARG A 161 -0.36 -5.47 -17.51
CA ARG A 161 -1.65 -6.10 -17.23
C ARG A 161 -2.79 -5.08 -17.19
N ARG A 162 -3.87 -5.36 -17.89
CA ARG A 162 -5.05 -4.49 -17.90
C ARG A 162 -5.82 -4.59 -16.58
N ARG A 163 -6.29 -3.45 -16.07
CA ARG A 163 -7.13 -3.40 -14.85
C ARG A 163 -8.37 -4.32 -14.94
N ALA A 164 -8.94 -4.49 -16.14
CA ALA A 164 -10.05 -5.40 -16.36
C ALA A 164 -9.72 -6.85 -15.97
N ILE A 165 -8.51 -7.33 -16.28
CA ILE A 165 -8.02 -8.66 -15.89
C ILE A 165 -8.03 -8.82 -14.37
N VAL A 166 -7.42 -7.87 -13.66
CA VAL A 166 -7.37 -7.88 -12.17
C VAL A 166 -8.79 -7.89 -11.58
N THR A 167 -9.70 -7.10 -12.14
CA THR A 167 -11.10 -7.05 -11.69
C THR A 167 -11.81 -8.39 -11.90
N SER A 168 -11.63 -9.04 -13.06
CA SER A 168 -12.22 -10.36 -13.31
C SER A 168 -11.66 -11.44 -12.39
N ILE A 169 -10.33 -11.45 -12.14
CA ILE A 169 -9.69 -12.39 -11.21
C ILE A 169 -10.26 -12.22 -9.79
N ARG A 170 -10.38 -10.99 -9.30
CA ARG A 170 -11.01 -10.72 -7.99
C ARG A 170 -12.45 -11.21 -7.90
N ARG A 171 -13.25 -11.00 -8.95
CA ARG A 171 -14.63 -11.50 -9.01
C ARG A 171 -14.67 -13.03 -8.96
N ILE A 172 -13.76 -13.70 -9.68
CA ILE A 172 -13.63 -15.17 -9.64
C ILE A 172 -13.29 -15.62 -8.22
N ALA A 173 -12.33 -14.98 -7.55
CA ALA A 173 -11.98 -15.30 -6.15
C ALA A 173 -13.19 -15.16 -5.20
N HIS A 174 -13.99 -14.09 -5.35
CA HIS A 174 -15.24 -13.93 -4.58
C HIS A 174 -16.29 -14.99 -4.88
N LEU A 175 -16.37 -15.46 -6.13
CA LEU A 175 -17.31 -16.53 -6.49
C LEU A 175 -16.86 -17.87 -5.89
N LEU A 176 -15.55 -18.15 -5.81
CA LEU A 176 -15.01 -19.31 -5.10
C LEU A 176 -15.35 -19.23 -3.60
N GLU A 177 -15.14 -18.06 -2.98
CA GLU A 177 -15.49 -17.83 -1.56
C GLU A 177 -17.00 -18.04 -1.31
N ARG A 178 -17.86 -17.52 -2.19
CA ARG A 178 -19.31 -17.70 -2.09
C ARG A 178 -19.70 -19.18 -2.12
N ARG A 179 -19.04 -20.00 -2.92
CA ARG A 179 -19.33 -21.46 -3.01
C ARG A 179 -18.95 -22.24 -1.76
N ASP A 180 -18.05 -21.73 -0.94
CA ASP A 180 -17.71 -22.34 0.34
C ASP A 180 -18.74 -22.09 1.44
N ASP A 181 -19.77 -21.24 1.20
CA ASP A 181 -20.84 -21.03 2.17
C ASP A 181 -21.75 -22.27 2.25
N PRO A 182 -21.75 -22.98 3.39
CA PRO A 182 -22.55 -24.20 3.54
C PRO A 182 -24.08 -23.96 3.50
N ARG A 183 -24.51 -22.69 3.52
CA ARG A 183 -25.93 -22.31 3.42
C ARG A 183 -26.39 -22.14 1.98
N LEU A 184 -25.48 -22.26 1.01
CA LEU A 184 -25.81 -22.05 -0.39
C LEU A 184 -26.78 -23.13 -0.87
N GLY A 185 -27.95 -22.72 -1.35
CA GLY A 185 -28.93 -23.61 -1.98
C GLY A 185 -28.56 -23.97 -3.42
N ALA A 186 -29.14 -25.05 -3.95
CA ALA A 186 -28.82 -25.52 -5.28
C ALA A 186 -29.05 -24.47 -6.40
N SER A 187 -30.07 -23.63 -6.29
CA SER A 187 -30.33 -22.54 -7.24
C SER A 187 -29.27 -21.44 -7.18
N GLU A 188 -28.77 -21.14 -5.98
CA GLU A 188 -27.73 -20.15 -5.77
C GLU A 188 -26.35 -20.65 -6.21
N ASP A 189 -26.07 -21.94 -6.02
CA ASP A 189 -24.85 -22.57 -6.54
C ASP A 189 -24.87 -22.60 -8.08
N ALA A 190 -25.99 -22.92 -8.70
CA ALA A 190 -26.16 -22.88 -10.17
C ALA A 190 -25.94 -21.45 -10.71
N GLU A 191 -26.49 -20.42 -10.04
CA GLU A 191 -26.25 -19.01 -10.41
C GLU A 191 -24.80 -18.60 -10.20
N THR A 192 -24.16 -19.03 -9.12
CA THR A 192 -22.75 -18.78 -8.86
C THR A 192 -21.86 -19.42 -9.94
N HIS A 193 -22.19 -20.64 -10.37
CA HIS A 193 -21.51 -21.30 -11.47
C HIS A 193 -21.70 -20.56 -12.81
N ARG A 194 -22.93 -20.10 -13.11
CA ARG A 194 -23.20 -19.26 -14.29
C ARG A 194 -22.36 -17.98 -14.29
N MET A 195 -22.30 -17.29 -13.14
CA MET A 195 -21.49 -16.09 -13.00
C MET A 195 -19.98 -16.38 -13.15
N LEU A 196 -19.52 -17.54 -12.69
CA LEU A 196 -18.13 -17.97 -12.84
C LEU A 196 -17.77 -18.15 -14.32
N LEU A 197 -18.62 -18.86 -15.09
CA LEU A 197 -18.45 -19.02 -16.54
C LEU A 197 -18.42 -17.67 -17.26
N GLU A 198 -19.33 -16.76 -16.90
CA GLU A 198 -19.37 -15.40 -17.45
C GLU A 198 -18.05 -14.64 -17.20
N GLN A 199 -17.49 -14.70 -15.98
CA GLN A 199 -16.24 -14.03 -15.68
C GLN A 199 -15.03 -14.66 -16.38
N ILE A 200 -15.01 -15.98 -16.57
CA ILE A 200 -13.98 -16.69 -17.33
C ILE A 200 -14.07 -16.34 -18.82
N ASP A 201 -15.29 -16.27 -19.39
CA ASP A 201 -15.48 -15.83 -20.77
C ASP A 201 -15.06 -14.38 -20.99
N VAL A 202 -15.37 -13.48 -20.04
CA VAL A 202 -14.85 -12.09 -20.06
C VAL A 202 -13.33 -12.08 -20.02
N LEU A 203 -12.71 -12.89 -19.15
CA LEU A 203 -11.25 -12.99 -19.04
C LEU A 203 -10.63 -13.50 -20.34
N TRP A 204 -11.22 -14.52 -20.97
CA TRP A 204 -10.81 -15.06 -22.25
C TRP A 204 -10.86 -14.04 -23.38
N ARG A 205 -11.95 -13.26 -23.48
CA ARG A 205 -12.15 -12.24 -24.53
C ARG A 205 -11.43 -10.93 -24.28
N THR A 206 -10.91 -10.71 -23.08
CA THR A 206 -10.19 -9.50 -22.74
C THR A 206 -8.76 -9.56 -23.25
N ALA A 207 -8.32 -8.59 -24.05
CA ALA A 207 -6.92 -8.50 -24.45
C ALA A 207 -6.02 -8.42 -23.21
N PRO A 208 -5.02 -9.31 -23.06
CA PRO A 208 -4.22 -9.42 -21.83
C PRO A 208 -3.33 -8.20 -21.60
N LEU A 209 -2.82 -7.60 -22.67
CA LEU A 209 -1.87 -6.50 -22.63
C LEU A 209 -2.50 -5.18 -23.06
N ARG A 210 -1.97 -4.08 -22.54
CA ARG A 210 -2.25 -2.74 -23.07
C ARG A 210 -1.46 -2.54 -24.36
N VAL A 211 -2.07 -1.86 -25.33
CA VAL A 211 -1.39 -1.47 -26.58
C VAL A 211 -0.41 -0.35 -26.30
N ASP A 212 -0.78 0.61 -25.45
CA ASP A 212 0.05 1.76 -25.07
C ASP A 212 0.75 1.49 -23.72
N ARG A 213 1.99 1.96 -23.60
CA ARG A 213 2.70 1.97 -22.32
C ARG A 213 1.95 2.86 -21.33
N PRO A 214 1.68 2.38 -20.10
CA PRO A 214 1.07 3.22 -19.07
C PRO A 214 2.00 4.41 -18.75
N GLY A 215 1.42 5.60 -18.69
CA GLY A 215 2.12 6.77 -18.18
C GLY A 215 2.14 6.80 -16.65
N PRO A 216 2.98 7.66 -16.02
CA PRO A 216 3.09 7.73 -14.56
C PRO A 216 1.75 7.97 -13.85
N LEU A 217 0.84 8.72 -14.44
CA LEU A 217 -0.49 8.96 -13.85
C LEU A 217 -1.43 7.75 -13.94
N ASP A 218 -1.22 6.85 -14.91
CA ASP A 218 -1.98 5.59 -14.97
C ASP A 218 -1.53 4.63 -13.88
N GLU A 219 -0.24 4.67 -13.54
CA GLU A 219 0.32 3.92 -12.41
C GLU A 219 -0.26 4.44 -11.08
N VAL A 220 -0.34 5.77 -10.89
CA VAL A 220 -1.02 6.37 -9.74
C VAL A 220 -2.46 5.86 -9.62
N ARG A 221 -3.25 5.90 -10.70
CA ARG A 221 -4.64 5.41 -10.69
C ARG A 221 -4.74 3.91 -10.40
N THR A 222 -3.75 3.13 -10.82
CA THR A 222 -3.70 1.69 -10.53
C THR A 222 -3.46 1.45 -9.04
N ALA A 223 -2.52 2.16 -8.42
CA ALA A 223 -2.28 2.08 -6.98
C ALA A 223 -3.51 2.51 -6.16
N MET A 224 -4.25 3.53 -6.64
CA MET A 224 -5.48 3.97 -5.98
C MET A 224 -6.55 2.89 -5.91
N SER A 225 -6.60 1.95 -6.86
CA SER A 225 -7.55 0.84 -6.76
C SER A 225 -7.24 -0.12 -5.60
N ALA A 226 -5.96 -0.35 -5.30
CA ALA A 226 -5.58 -1.14 -4.13
C ALA A 226 -5.92 -0.43 -2.82
N PHE A 227 -5.80 0.90 -2.80
CA PHE A 227 -6.24 1.69 -1.66
C PHE A 227 -7.75 1.60 -1.45
N ASP A 228 -8.55 1.93 -2.48
CA ASP A 228 -10.01 1.95 -2.40
C ASP A 228 -10.59 0.58 -2.03
N ASP A 229 -10.06 -0.49 -2.65
CA ASP A 229 -10.62 -1.84 -2.51
C ASP A 229 -10.15 -2.55 -1.22
N VAL A 230 -8.96 -2.21 -0.69
CA VAL A 230 -8.33 -2.99 0.38
C VAL A 230 -7.80 -2.11 1.53
N LEU A 231 -6.80 -1.25 1.28
CA LEU A 231 -6.02 -0.63 2.36
C LEU A 231 -6.86 0.24 3.28
N PHE A 232 -7.78 1.03 2.72
CA PHE A 232 -8.65 1.91 3.50
C PHE A 232 -9.52 1.15 4.53
N HIS A 233 -9.91 -0.07 4.19
CA HIS A 233 -10.78 -0.91 5.03
C HIS A 233 -10.02 -1.84 5.97
N VAL A 234 -8.84 -2.32 5.55
CA VAL A 234 -8.06 -3.33 6.30
C VAL A 234 -7.21 -2.69 7.39
N VAL A 235 -6.64 -1.51 7.16
CA VAL A 235 -5.73 -0.86 8.14
C VAL A 235 -6.39 -0.67 9.52
N PRO A 236 -7.63 -0.15 9.66
CA PRO A 236 -8.28 -0.08 10.97
C PRO A 236 -8.52 -1.45 11.62
N GLN A 237 -8.71 -2.50 10.81
CA GLN A 237 -8.87 -3.87 11.34
C GLN A 237 -7.57 -4.40 11.93
N VAL A 238 -6.40 -4.03 11.35
CA VAL A 238 -5.08 -4.36 11.93
C VAL A 238 -4.95 -3.77 13.33
N TYR A 239 -5.31 -2.50 13.51
CA TYR A 239 -5.31 -1.87 14.85
C TYR A 239 -6.27 -2.55 15.81
N ARG A 240 -7.47 -2.89 15.33
CA ARG A 240 -8.46 -3.61 16.15
C ARG A 240 -7.93 -4.97 16.62
N ARG A 241 -7.23 -5.70 15.75
CA ARG A 241 -6.61 -6.98 16.12
C ARG A 241 -5.46 -6.81 17.12
N ALA A 242 -4.67 -5.73 16.99
CA ALA A 242 -3.63 -5.40 17.96
C ALA A 242 -4.24 -5.06 19.33
N GLU A 243 -5.34 -4.28 19.37
CA GLU A 243 -6.12 -4.01 20.59
C GLU A 243 -6.60 -5.29 21.27
N MET A 244 -7.24 -6.17 20.51
CA MET A 244 -7.75 -7.44 21.04
C MET A 244 -6.63 -8.30 21.60
N ALA A 245 -5.48 -8.36 20.94
CA ALA A 245 -4.32 -9.11 21.40
C ALA A 245 -3.73 -8.50 22.69
N LEU A 246 -3.63 -7.17 22.76
CA LEU A 246 -3.17 -6.46 23.95
C LEU A 246 -4.13 -6.67 25.15
N ALA A 247 -5.44 -6.77 24.89
CA ALA A 247 -6.45 -7.08 25.90
C ALA A 247 -6.55 -8.58 26.27
N GLY A 248 -5.63 -9.43 25.79
CA GLY A 248 -5.64 -10.88 26.06
C GLY A 248 -6.81 -11.62 25.40
N GLY A 249 -7.28 -11.15 24.25
CA GLY A 249 -8.37 -11.74 23.48
C GLY A 249 -9.79 -11.37 23.99
N ALA A 250 -9.91 -10.58 25.06
CA ALA A 250 -11.19 -10.14 25.56
C ALA A 250 -11.78 -9.00 24.72
N GLU A 251 -13.09 -9.05 24.46
CA GLU A 251 -13.82 -7.88 23.96
C GLU A 251 -13.80 -6.81 25.04
N THR A 252 -13.13 -5.70 24.79
CA THR A 252 -13.14 -4.55 25.69
C THR A 252 -14.02 -3.44 25.15
N VAL A 253 -14.78 -2.81 26.05
CA VAL A 253 -15.56 -1.60 25.76
C VAL A 253 -14.80 -0.35 26.22
N ALA A 254 -13.50 -0.51 26.47
CA ALA A 254 -12.61 0.55 26.91
C ALA A 254 -12.08 1.39 25.73
N ALA A 255 -11.56 2.58 26.05
CA ALA A 255 -10.86 3.41 25.08
C ALA A 255 -9.66 2.65 24.50
N PRO A 256 -9.47 2.66 23.17
CA PRO A 256 -8.35 2.01 22.53
C PRO A 256 -6.99 2.52 23.03
N GLN A 257 -6.04 1.60 23.17
CA GLN A 257 -4.69 1.89 23.62
C GLN A 257 -3.66 1.83 22.47
N VAL A 258 -4.04 1.25 21.32
CA VAL A 258 -3.17 1.14 20.16
C VAL A 258 -3.30 2.38 19.28
N PRO A 259 -2.22 3.15 19.08
CA PRO A 259 -2.24 4.29 18.17
C PRO A 259 -2.29 3.83 16.70
N ALA A 260 -2.62 4.74 15.80
CA ALA A 260 -2.46 4.50 14.37
C ALA A 260 -0.97 4.48 14.03
N PHE A 261 -0.41 3.30 13.74
CA PHE A 261 1.01 3.11 13.47
C PHE A 261 1.36 2.89 11.99
N VAL A 262 0.37 2.70 11.12
CA VAL A 262 0.59 2.57 9.67
C VAL A 262 0.58 3.95 9.03
N ARG A 263 1.62 4.24 8.26
CA ARG A 263 1.74 5.42 7.41
C ARG A 263 2.10 4.95 6.02
N LEU A 264 1.43 5.45 4.99
CA LEU A 264 1.77 5.09 3.62
C LEU A 264 2.75 6.10 3.03
N GLY A 265 3.75 5.59 2.32
CA GLY A 265 4.57 6.35 1.39
C GLY A 265 4.26 5.97 -0.06
N SER A 266 4.64 6.80 -1.00
CA SER A 266 4.51 6.50 -2.43
C SER A 266 5.61 7.17 -3.24
N TRP A 267 6.25 6.38 -4.09
CA TRP A 267 7.17 6.86 -5.12
C TRP A 267 6.46 7.12 -6.45
N ILE A 268 5.21 6.66 -6.58
CA ILE A 268 4.46 6.73 -7.84
C ILE A 268 4.09 8.18 -8.16
N GLY A 269 4.77 8.76 -9.13
CA GLY A 269 4.66 10.17 -9.49
C GLY A 269 5.64 11.10 -8.77
N GLY A 270 6.54 10.56 -7.93
CA GLY A 270 7.62 11.28 -7.23
C GLY A 270 9.03 10.80 -7.59
N ASP A 271 9.14 9.55 -8.07
CA ASP A 271 10.43 8.96 -8.45
C ASP A 271 10.86 9.41 -9.85
N ARG A 272 11.91 10.20 -9.89
CA ARG A 272 12.48 10.82 -11.10
C ARG A 272 13.77 10.14 -11.54
N ASP A 273 14.28 9.19 -10.75
CA ASP A 273 15.51 8.49 -11.07
C ASP A 273 15.30 7.53 -12.24
N GLY A 274 15.99 7.81 -13.35
CA GLY A 274 15.85 7.03 -14.58
C GLY A 274 14.53 7.19 -15.34
N ASN A 275 13.57 8.01 -14.87
CA ASN A 275 12.28 8.22 -15.53
C ASN A 275 12.02 9.69 -15.91
N PRO A 276 12.34 10.11 -17.15
CA PRO A 276 12.16 11.50 -17.59
C PRO A 276 10.69 11.94 -17.69
N HIS A 277 9.72 11.00 -17.62
CA HIS A 277 8.30 11.29 -17.71
C HIS A 277 7.69 11.70 -16.37
N VAL A 278 8.41 11.52 -15.25
CA VAL A 278 7.98 12.00 -13.94
C VAL A 278 8.41 13.46 -13.79
N THR A 279 7.52 14.37 -14.15
CA THR A 279 7.73 15.83 -14.10
C THR A 279 7.09 16.44 -12.85
N SER A 280 7.42 17.69 -12.53
CA SER A 280 6.78 18.48 -11.47
C SER A 280 5.27 18.57 -11.65
N ALA A 281 4.79 18.64 -12.90
CA ALA A 281 3.36 18.59 -13.23
C ALA A 281 2.74 17.23 -12.86
N VAL A 282 3.44 16.12 -13.13
CA VAL A 282 3.02 14.75 -12.74
C VAL A 282 2.98 14.62 -11.22
N THR A 283 3.99 15.09 -10.51
CA THR A 283 4.04 15.08 -9.04
C THR A 283 2.84 15.80 -8.42
N ARG A 284 2.52 17.00 -8.95
CA ARG A 284 1.33 17.77 -8.51
C ARG A 284 0.03 17.01 -8.78
N GLN A 285 -0.11 16.39 -9.96
CA GLN A 285 -1.31 15.63 -10.33
C GLN A 285 -1.44 14.32 -9.54
N ALA A 286 -0.33 13.64 -9.26
CA ALA A 286 -0.30 12.45 -8.42
C ALA A 286 -0.88 12.74 -7.03
N MET A 287 -0.40 13.79 -6.37
CA MET A 287 -0.95 14.22 -5.08
C MET A 287 -2.44 14.60 -5.17
N ALA A 288 -2.86 15.26 -6.24
CA ALA A 288 -4.26 15.63 -6.42
C ALA A 288 -5.18 14.40 -6.57
N ILE A 289 -4.71 13.36 -7.29
CA ILE A 289 -5.42 12.08 -7.43
C ILE A 289 -5.51 11.37 -6.08
N GLN A 290 -4.40 11.23 -5.35
CA GLN A 290 -4.36 10.61 -4.03
C GLN A 290 -5.34 11.30 -3.06
N SER A 291 -5.29 12.63 -3.00
CA SER A 291 -6.17 13.44 -2.15
C SER A 291 -7.65 13.26 -2.51
N ASP A 292 -8.02 13.23 -3.80
CA ASP A 292 -9.42 13.00 -4.21
C ASP A 292 -9.93 11.63 -3.76
N HIS A 293 -9.10 10.58 -3.88
CA HIS A 293 -9.46 9.23 -3.46
C HIS A 293 -9.68 9.14 -1.94
N VAL A 294 -8.73 9.62 -1.12
CA VAL A 294 -8.89 9.56 0.35
C VAL A 294 -10.04 10.42 0.85
N LEU A 295 -10.23 11.63 0.31
CA LEU A 295 -11.33 12.49 0.74
C LEU A 295 -12.69 11.89 0.36
N ARG A 296 -12.81 11.23 -0.79
CA ARG A 296 -14.03 10.50 -1.18
C ARG A 296 -14.30 9.32 -0.25
N ALA A 297 -13.26 8.55 0.09
CA ALA A 297 -13.36 7.42 1.01
C ALA A 297 -13.76 7.88 2.42
N LEU A 298 -13.15 8.96 2.94
CA LEU A 298 -13.48 9.56 4.23
C LEU A 298 -14.91 10.14 4.26
N GLU A 299 -15.34 10.85 3.21
CA GLU A 299 -16.72 11.36 3.06
C GLU A 299 -17.74 10.21 3.16
N SER A 300 -17.47 9.12 2.44
CA SER A 300 -18.33 7.93 2.45
C SER A 300 -18.35 7.23 3.82
N ALA A 301 -17.18 7.07 4.46
CA ALA A 301 -17.06 6.46 5.78
C ALA A 301 -17.74 7.30 6.86
N CYS A 302 -17.50 8.61 6.84
CA CYS A 302 -18.13 9.56 7.75
C CYS A 302 -19.66 9.55 7.59
N THR A 303 -20.17 9.52 6.36
CA THR A 303 -21.60 9.41 6.06
C THR A 303 -22.18 8.09 6.60
N ARG A 304 -21.48 6.98 6.44
CA ARG A 304 -21.91 5.66 6.96
C ARG A 304 -21.98 5.67 8.48
N VAL A 305 -20.92 6.13 9.16
CA VAL A 305 -20.88 6.24 10.62
C VAL A 305 -21.98 7.16 11.12
N GLY A 306 -22.14 8.34 10.52
CA GLY A 306 -23.19 9.29 10.89
C GLY A 306 -24.60 8.69 10.76
N ARG A 307 -24.87 7.96 9.67
CA ARG A 307 -26.16 7.27 9.49
C ARG A 307 -26.43 6.19 10.54
N GLY A 308 -25.39 5.57 11.10
CA GLY A 308 -25.49 4.57 12.17
C GLY A 308 -25.75 5.16 13.56
N LEU A 309 -25.45 6.44 13.79
CA LEU A 309 -25.58 7.10 15.10
C LEU A 309 -26.99 7.65 15.34
N THR A 310 -28.02 6.78 15.28
CA THR A 310 -29.44 7.11 15.55
C THR A 310 -29.73 7.14 17.03
N LEU A 311 -28.96 7.93 17.80
CA LEU A 311 -29.02 7.99 19.26
C LEU A 311 -29.78 9.24 19.71
N ASP A 312 -30.90 9.02 20.38
CA ASP A 312 -31.75 10.10 20.93
C ASP A 312 -31.04 10.83 22.06
N ALA A 313 -31.09 12.15 22.07
CA ALA A 313 -30.46 13.00 23.07
C ALA A 313 -31.01 12.79 24.48
N GLY A 314 -32.22 12.25 24.63
CA GLY A 314 -32.79 11.90 25.95
C GLY A 314 -32.06 10.73 26.63
N SER A 315 -31.58 9.77 25.83
CA SER A 315 -30.80 8.62 26.31
C SER A 315 -29.30 8.83 26.21
N THR A 316 -28.86 9.66 25.27
CA THR A 316 -27.45 9.91 24.96
C THR A 316 -27.24 11.42 24.73
N PRO A 317 -27.20 12.21 25.82
CA PRO A 317 -27.12 13.67 25.73
C PRO A 317 -25.73 14.09 25.18
N ALA A 318 -25.72 15.17 24.41
CA ALA A 318 -24.48 15.76 23.92
C ALA A 318 -23.69 16.40 25.07
N ALA A 319 -22.40 16.09 25.16
CA ALA A 319 -21.46 16.73 26.09
C ALA A 319 -21.21 18.20 25.72
N THR A 320 -20.60 18.96 26.61
CA THR A 320 -20.41 20.41 26.43
C THR A 320 -19.62 20.74 25.17
N GLU A 321 -18.54 20.01 24.91
CA GLU A 321 -17.69 20.25 23.72
C GLU A 321 -18.45 19.94 22.42
N LEU A 322 -19.22 18.85 22.37
CA LEU A 322 -20.04 18.55 21.21
C LEU A 322 -21.11 19.61 20.97
N ARG A 323 -21.74 20.13 22.06
CA ARG A 323 -22.68 21.25 21.92
C ARG A 323 -22.02 22.50 21.32
N ARG A 324 -20.75 22.77 21.68
CA ARG A 324 -19.97 23.86 21.11
C ARG A 324 -19.75 23.64 19.60
N VAL A 325 -19.28 22.44 19.20
CA VAL A 325 -19.10 22.08 17.79
C VAL A 325 -20.38 22.27 16.97
N LEU A 326 -21.53 21.85 17.54
CA LEU A 326 -22.84 22.02 16.88
C LEU A 326 -23.28 23.48 16.78
N ALA A 327 -23.01 24.28 17.80
CA ALA A 327 -23.32 25.72 17.78
C ALA A 327 -22.43 26.46 16.75
N ASP A 328 -21.16 26.14 16.68
CA ASP A 328 -20.22 26.66 15.67
C ASP A 328 -20.68 26.27 14.24
N ALA A 329 -21.10 25.02 14.04
CA ALA A 329 -21.65 24.53 12.79
C ALA A 329 -22.92 25.28 12.37
N GLN A 330 -23.84 25.49 13.32
CA GLN A 330 -25.07 26.25 13.08
C GLN A 330 -24.81 27.72 12.74
N ALA A 331 -23.82 28.33 13.40
CA ALA A 331 -23.44 29.72 13.13
C ALA A 331 -22.76 29.87 11.76
N ALA A 332 -21.89 28.93 11.41
CA ALA A 332 -21.14 28.96 10.15
C ALA A 332 -22.01 28.63 8.93
N GLN A 333 -22.92 27.65 9.04
CA GLN A 333 -23.73 27.14 7.92
C GLN A 333 -25.17 26.84 8.37
N PRO A 334 -25.97 27.88 8.66
CA PRO A 334 -27.30 27.72 9.27
C PRO A 334 -28.29 26.92 8.43
N GLU A 335 -28.24 27.05 7.09
CA GLU A 335 -29.14 26.32 6.19
C GLU A 335 -28.82 24.82 6.16
N LEU A 336 -27.53 24.47 6.00
CA LEU A 336 -27.06 23.07 6.04
C LEU A 336 -27.37 22.44 7.38
N TYR A 337 -27.11 23.17 8.48
CA TYR A 337 -27.40 22.68 9.82
C TYR A 337 -28.89 22.41 9.99
N ALA A 338 -29.77 23.32 9.57
CA ALA A 338 -31.21 23.17 9.65
C ALA A 338 -31.72 21.96 8.85
N GLU A 339 -31.13 21.72 7.65
CA GLU A 339 -31.45 20.54 6.83
C GLU A 339 -31.08 19.22 7.57
N LEU A 340 -29.87 19.15 8.15
CA LEU A 340 -29.42 17.99 8.90
C LEU A 340 -30.27 17.76 10.16
N ALA A 341 -30.58 18.81 10.90
CA ALA A 341 -31.40 18.73 12.09
C ALA A 341 -32.86 18.31 11.78
N ALA A 342 -33.43 18.76 10.67
CA ALA A 342 -34.77 18.34 10.25
C ALA A 342 -34.83 16.83 9.88
N ARG A 343 -33.74 16.29 9.33
CA ARG A 343 -33.64 14.87 8.97
C ARG A 343 -33.22 13.97 10.14
N SER A 344 -32.67 14.56 11.21
CA SER A 344 -32.12 13.84 12.36
C SER A 344 -32.58 14.52 13.67
N PRO A 345 -33.91 14.63 13.89
CA PRO A 345 -34.41 15.34 15.05
C PRO A 345 -33.94 14.68 16.35
N ASN A 346 -33.39 15.49 17.26
CA ASN A 346 -32.91 15.05 18.57
C ASN A 346 -31.73 14.04 18.54
N GLU A 347 -30.93 14.00 17.43
CA GLU A 347 -29.80 13.10 17.25
C GLU A 347 -28.48 13.90 17.09
N PRO A 348 -27.95 14.56 18.13
CA PRO A 348 -26.86 15.52 18.04
C PRO A 348 -25.54 14.90 17.51
N HIS A 349 -25.22 13.68 17.92
CA HIS A 349 -24.01 12.97 17.47
C HIS A 349 -24.06 12.68 15.97
N ARG A 350 -25.23 12.30 15.45
CA ARG A 350 -25.46 12.07 14.03
C ARG A 350 -25.33 13.35 13.23
N ILE A 351 -25.92 14.45 13.69
CA ILE A 351 -25.83 15.76 13.04
C ILE A 351 -24.36 16.17 12.90
N ALA A 352 -23.57 16.05 13.97
CA ALA A 352 -22.16 16.43 13.97
C ALA A 352 -21.34 15.62 12.95
N VAL A 353 -21.51 14.30 12.89
CA VAL A 353 -20.76 13.44 11.97
C VAL A 353 -21.21 13.66 10.51
N LEU A 354 -22.51 13.86 10.25
CA LEU A 354 -22.99 14.18 8.92
C LEU A 354 -22.55 15.59 8.44
N TYR A 355 -22.45 16.55 9.36
CA TYR A 355 -21.88 17.85 9.08
C TYR A 355 -20.38 17.73 8.72
N ALA A 356 -19.62 16.92 9.47
CA ALA A 356 -18.23 16.60 9.13
C ALA A 356 -18.11 15.96 7.73
N ALA A 357 -19.01 15.05 7.36
CA ALA A 357 -19.05 14.46 6.00
C ALA A 357 -19.26 15.53 4.92
N ALA A 358 -20.17 16.49 5.15
CA ALA A 358 -20.40 17.61 4.22
C ALA A 358 -19.16 18.50 4.07
N ARG A 359 -18.44 18.78 5.19
CA ARG A 359 -17.17 19.50 5.20
C ARG A 359 -16.08 18.77 4.42
N ILE A 360 -15.95 17.43 4.57
CA ILE A 360 -15.01 16.63 3.77
C ILE A 360 -15.32 16.73 2.27
N GLY A 361 -16.62 16.65 1.91
CA GLY A 361 -17.06 16.83 0.54
C GLY A 361 -16.72 18.23 -0.02
N ALA A 362 -16.88 19.27 0.79
CA ALA A 362 -16.49 20.65 0.45
C ALA A 362 -14.96 20.78 0.28
N THR A 363 -14.18 20.17 1.18
CA THR A 363 -12.70 20.11 1.08
C THR A 363 -12.25 19.49 -0.25
N ARG A 364 -12.91 18.41 -0.67
CA ARG A 364 -12.65 17.74 -1.93
C ARG A 364 -12.97 18.63 -3.14
N ARG A 365 -14.11 19.34 -3.10
CA ARG A 365 -14.54 20.29 -4.14
C ARG A 365 -13.83 21.64 -4.09
N ARG A 366 -13.02 21.91 -3.05
CA ARG A 366 -12.33 23.17 -2.80
C ARG A 366 -13.30 24.35 -2.55
N ASP A 367 -14.35 24.06 -1.85
CA ASP A 367 -15.30 25.07 -1.38
C ASP A 367 -14.74 25.72 -0.10
N ALA A 368 -14.24 26.94 -0.23
CA ALA A 368 -13.53 27.63 0.86
C ALA A 368 -14.43 27.94 2.06
N ASP A 369 -15.75 28.09 1.86
CA ASP A 369 -16.68 28.50 2.90
C ASP A 369 -17.02 27.36 3.88
N LEU A 370 -16.80 26.10 3.47
CA LEU A 370 -17.18 24.93 4.28
C LEU A 370 -16.02 23.95 4.48
N SER A 371 -14.91 24.06 3.73
CA SER A 371 -13.82 23.09 3.76
C SER A 371 -13.13 23.01 5.12
N TYR A 372 -12.58 21.83 5.43
CA TYR A 372 -11.56 21.69 6.45
C TYR A 372 -10.25 22.28 6.01
N THR A 373 -9.54 22.92 6.92
CA THR A 373 -8.18 23.46 6.67
C THR A 373 -7.12 22.37 6.80
N SER A 374 -7.36 21.36 7.62
CA SER A 374 -6.44 20.24 7.85
C SER A 374 -7.19 18.98 8.33
N ALA A 375 -6.52 17.82 8.24
CA ALA A 375 -7.01 16.59 8.83
C ALA A 375 -7.10 16.65 10.37
N ALA A 376 -6.26 17.47 11.01
CA ALA A 376 -6.29 17.67 12.46
C ALA A 376 -7.60 18.34 12.93
N GLU A 377 -8.15 19.25 12.15
CA GLU A 377 -9.45 19.87 12.46
C GLU A 377 -10.58 18.84 12.38
N LEU A 378 -10.60 17.99 11.36
CA LEU A 378 -11.55 16.86 11.28
C LEU A 378 -11.40 15.92 12.47
N LEU A 379 -10.17 15.57 12.85
CA LEU A 379 -9.92 14.72 14.02
C LEU A 379 -10.44 15.34 15.32
N ALA A 380 -10.32 16.64 15.49
CA ALA A 380 -10.85 17.35 16.65
C ALA A 380 -12.39 17.21 16.74
N ASP A 381 -13.10 17.42 15.62
CA ASP A 381 -14.55 17.25 15.54
C ASP A 381 -14.96 15.79 15.86
N LEU A 382 -14.30 14.79 15.25
CA LEU A 382 -14.61 13.39 15.49
C LEU A 382 -14.32 12.95 16.93
N ARG A 383 -13.24 13.45 17.54
CA ARG A 383 -12.90 13.18 18.95
C ARG A 383 -13.88 13.84 19.91
N ALA A 384 -14.42 15.02 19.59
CA ALA A 384 -15.48 15.65 20.38
C ALA A 384 -16.75 14.79 20.39
N VAL A 385 -17.12 14.21 19.23
CA VAL A 385 -18.23 13.25 19.13
C VAL A 385 -17.93 11.99 19.96
N GLN A 386 -16.74 11.44 19.83
CA GLN A 386 -16.30 10.24 20.56
C GLN A 386 -16.34 10.43 22.08
N ALA A 387 -15.78 11.53 22.56
CA ALA A 387 -15.75 11.86 23.98
C ALA A 387 -17.19 12.04 24.54
N SER A 388 -18.07 12.71 23.78
CA SER A 388 -19.46 12.89 24.14
C SER A 388 -20.23 11.57 24.25
N LEU A 389 -20.00 10.64 23.32
CA LEU A 389 -20.59 9.29 23.38
C LEU A 389 -20.07 8.50 24.59
N ALA A 390 -18.77 8.58 24.87
CA ALA A 390 -18.18 7.90 26.02
C ALA A 390 -18.72 8.46 27.36
N GLU A 391 -18.82 9.79 27.49
CA GLU A 391 -19.40 10.47 28.67
C GLU A 391 -20.86 10.09 28.90
N ALA A 392 -21.64 9.93 27.84
CA ALA A 392 -23.02 9.47 27.88
C ALA A 392 -23.18 7.95 28.14
N GLY A 393 -22.08 7.21 28.32
CA GLY A 393 -22.11 5.76 28.56
C GLY A 393 -22.26 4.91 27.27
N ALA A 394 -22.24 5.54 26.10
CA ALA A 394 -22.34 4.87 24.78
C ALA A 394 -20.97 4.41 24.25
N ALA A 395 -20.18 3.73 25.09
CA ALA A 395 -18.79 3.36 24.79
C ALA A 395 -18.66 2.44 23.57
N ARG A 396 -19.63 1.57 23.29
CA ARG A 396 -19.62 0.72 22.08
C ARG A 396 -19.67 1.53 20.79
N GLN A 397 -20.44 2.62 20.79
CA GLN A 397 -20.54 3.55 19.65
C GLN A 397 -19.30 4.45 19.57
N ALA A 398 -18.79 4.90 20.72
CA ALA A 398 -17.57 5.71 20.78
C ALA A 398 -16.35 4.96 20.20
N TYR A 399 -16.17 3.69 20.58
CA TYR A 399 -14.97 2.91 20.25
C TYR A 399 -15.19 1.84 19.17
N GLY A 400 -16.37 1.86 18.54
CA GLY A 400 -16.75 1.00 17.42
C GLY A 400 -16.29 1.56 16.05
N GLU A 401 -17.28 1.78 15.15
CA GLU A 401 -17.03 2.29 13.79
C GLU A 401 -16.44 3.71 13.79
N LEU A 402 -16.83 4.56 14.75
CA LEU A 402 -16.28 5.91 14.88
C LEU A 402 -14.77 5.86 15.16
N GLN A 403 -14.30 4.95 16.01
CA GLN A 403 -12.87 4.76 16.23
C GLN A 403 -12.15 4.28 14.96
N GLY A 404 -12.78 3.40 14.18
CA GLY A 404 -12.26 2.99 12.88
C GLY A 404 -12.07 4.17 11.93
N LEU A 405 -13.04 5.09 11.88
CA LEU A 405 -12.95 6.32 11.11
C LEU A 405 -11.83 7.25 11.62
N ILE A 406 -11.67 7.41 12.93
CA ILE A 406 -10.59 8.19 13.54
C ILE A 406 -9.22 7.61 13.10
N TRP A 407 -9.03 6.30 13.20
CA TRP A 407 -7.82 5.65 12.73
C TRP A 407 -7.56 5.83 11.22
N GLN A 408 -8.63 5.85 10.39
CA GLN A 408 -8.49 6.13 8.96
C GLN A 408 -7.97 7.56 8.73
N VAL A 409 -8.51 8.55 9.43
CA VAL A 409 -8.02 9.94 9.32
C VAL A 409 -6.58 10.08 9.83
N GLU A 410 -6.25 9.43 10.94
CA GLU A 410 -4.91 9.43 11.51
C GLU A 410 -3.88 8.76 10.59
N SER A 411 -4.25 7.67 9.90
CA SER A 411 -3.35 6.91 9.02
C SER A 411 -3.13 7.59 7.67
N PHE A 412 -4.19 8.15 7.09
CA PHE A 412 -4.19 8.59 5.69
C PHE A 412 -4.24 10.11 5.51
N GLY A 413 -4.61 10.88 6.53
CA GLY A 413 -4.77 12.32 6.43
C GLY A 413 -5.70 12.71 5.28
N PHE A 414 -5.42 13.86 4.64
CA PHE A 414 -6.07 14.31 3.41
C PHE A 414 -5.22 14.08 2.16
N HIS A 415 -4.03 13.48 2.33
CA HIS A 415 -3.05 13.22 1.27
C HIS A 415 -2.93 11.73 0.90
N LEU A 416 -3.49 10.82 1.68
CA LEU A 416 -3.48 9.36 1.55
C LEU A 416 -2.12 8.72 1.87
N ALA A 417 -1.10 9.09 1.12
CA ALA A 417 0.27 8.59 1.27
C ALA A 417 1.24 9.76 1.10
N GLU A 418 2.32 9.78 1.86
CA GLU A 418 3.38 10.74 1.64
C GLU A 418 3.99 10.52 0.25
N LEU A 419 3.97 11.54 -0.59
CA LEU A 419 4.60 11.48 -1.90
C LEU A 419 6.09 11.79 -1.74
N GLU A 420 6.92 10.78 -1.92
CA GLU A 420 8.36 10.89 -1.79
C GLU A 420 8.99 11.24 -3.14
N VAL A 421 9.84 12.26 -3.15
CA VAL A 421 10.58 12.66 -4.35
C VAL A 421 11.95 12.00 -4.32
N ARG A 422 12.31 11.32 -5.42
CA ARG A 422 13.65 10.74 -5.61
C ARG A 422 14.31 11.30 -6.85
N GLN A 423 15.61 11.65 -6.74
CA GLN A 423 16.41 12.13 -7.84
C GLN A 423 17.88 11.76 -7.66
N HIS A 424 18.58 11.55 -8.76
CA HIS A 424 19.99 11.20 -8.80
C HIS A 424 20.89 12.38 -8.42
N SER A 425 21.91 12.13 -7.57
CA SER A 425 22.87 13.16 -7.07
C SER A 425 23.56 13.94 -8.20
N ALA A 426 23.93 13.26 -9.31
CA ALA A 426 24.54 13.93 -10.46
C ALA A 426 23.65 15.00 -11.11
N VAL A 427 22.32 14.85 -11.03
CA VAL A 427 21.36 15.86 -11.53
C VAL A 427 21.42 17.12 -10.68
N HIS A 428 21.53 16.95 -9.36
CA HIS A 428 21.66 18.08 -8.41
C HIS A 428 22.97 18.83 -8.64
N ARG A 429 24.09 18.10 -8.77
CA ARG A 429 25.39 18.71 -9.05
C ARG A 429 25.37 19.54 -10.34
N ALA A 430 24.86 18.98 -11.43
CA ALA A 430 24.75 19.68 -12.71
C ALA A 430 23.86 20.92 -12.63
N ALA A 431 22.73 20.84 -11.92
CA ALA A 431 21.84 21.98 -11.71
C ALA A 431 22.52 23.11 -10.91
N LEU A 432 23.24 22.79 -9.84
CA LEU A 432 23.98 23.78 -9.06
C LEU A 432 25.14 24.41 -9.83
N GLU A 433 25.86 23.64 -10.64
CA GLU A 433 26.91 24.16 -11.52
C GLU A 433 26.35 25.18 -12.51
N GLU A 434 25.21 24.89 -13.12
CA GLU A 434 24.53 25.79 -14.05
C GLU A 434 24.02 27.07 -13.35
N ILE A 435 23.43 26.94 -12.15
CA ILE A 435 22.97 28.08 -11.36
C ILE A 435 24.15 28.98 -10.97
N ARG A 436 25.29 28.38 -10.53
CA ARG A 436 26.49 29.13 -10.14
C ARG A 436 27.20 29.80 -11.32
N ALA A 437 27.11 29.20 -12.52
CA ALA A 437 27.63 29.79 -13.75
C ALA A 437 26.84 31.01 -14.21
N GLY A 438 25.57 31.14 -13.79
CA GLY A 438 24.68 32.22 -14.19
C GLY A 438 24.19 32.10 -15.62
N GLY A 439 23.18 32.88 -15.96
CA GLY A 439 22.58 32.88 -17.31
C GLY A 439 21.20 32.23 -17.34
N VAL A 440 20.76 31.83 -18.54
CA VAL A 440 19.47 31.13 -18.74
C VAL A 440 19.63 29.69 -18.36
N LEU A 441 18.78 29.22 -17.44
CA LEU A 441 18.80 27.83 -16.98
C LEU A 441 18.24 26.88 -18.05
N SER A 442 18.78 25.69 -18.12
CA SER A 442 18.24 24.62 -18.96
C SER A 442 16.88 24.14 -18.45
N ASP A 443 16.07 23.57 -19.35
CA ASP A 443 14.78 22.97 -18.99
C ASP A 443 14.93 21.90 -17.87
N ARG A 444 16.06 21.21 -17.83
CA ARG A 444 16.36 20.19 -16.81
C ARG A 444 16.56 20.81 -15.43
N THR A 445 17.33 21.88 -15.34
CA THR A 445 17.56 22.61 -14.09
C THR A 445 16.29 23.31 -13.62
N GLU A 446 15.53 23.96 -14.52
CA GLU A 446 14.23 24.54 -14.19
C GLU A 446 13.24 23.48 -13.68
N GLU A 447 13.26 22.27 -14.24
CA GLU A 447 12.40 21.18 -13.79
C GLU A 447 12.76 20.68 -12.37
N VAL A 448 14.05 20.65 -11.99
CA VAL A 448 14.47 20.36 -10.62
C VAL A 448 13.94 21.41 -9.65
N LEU A 449 14.10 22.69 -9.96
CA LEU A 449 13.59 23.80 -9.15
C LEU A 449 12.05 23.80 -9.07
N ALA A 450 11.37 23.53 -10.20
CA ALA A 450 9.91 23.41 -10.26
C ALA A 450 9.37 22.28 -9.38
N THR A 451 10.10 21.17 -9.28
CA THR A 451 9.74 20.05 -8.40
C THR A 451 9.75 20.47 -6.93
N ILE A 452 10.77 21.17 -6.49
CA ILE A 452 10.86 21.67 -5.10
C ILE A 452 9.73 22.69 -4.82
N ARG A 453 9.43 23.56 -5.80
CA ARG A 453 8.27 24.48 -5.69
C ARG A 453 6.95 23.73 -5.55
N VAL A 454 6.78 22.61 -6.25
CA VAL A 454 5.59 21.74 -6.13
C VAL A 454 5.54 21.06 -4.76
N MET A 455 6.66 20.58 -4.22
CA MET A 455 6.71 20.04 -2.85
C MET A 455 6.23 21.08 -1.83
N ALA A 456 6.74 22.31 -1.92
CA ALA A 456 6.29 23.40 -1.05
C ALA A 456 4.78 23.70 -1.19
N GLN A 457 4.23 23.66 -2.42
CA GLN A 457 2.78 23.82 -2.65
C GLN A 457 1.96 22.69 -2.04
N ILE A 458 2.44 21.44 -2.12
CA ILE A 458 1.82 20.27 -1.51
C ILE A 458 1.81 20.43 0.02
N GLN A 459 2.95 20.79 0.61
CA GLN A 459 3.06 21.01 2.06
C GLN A 459 2.16 22.14 2.56
N ALA A 460 2.10 23.25 1.83
CA ALA A 460 1.22 24.36 2.18
C ALA A 460 -0.26 23.96 2.20
N ARG A 461 -0.64 22.99 1.38
CA ARG A 461 -2.03 22.55 1.26
C ARG A 461 -2.41 21.40 2.19
N PHE A 462 -1.52 20.43 2.37
CA PHE A 462 -1.84 19.16 3.04
C PHE A 462 -1.03 18.94 4.32
N GLY A 463 -0.11 19.85 4.65
CA GLY A 463 0.85 19.70 5.73
C GLY A 463 2.18 19.10 5.26
N ALA A 464 3.21 19.24 6.10
CA ALA A 464 4.57 18.74 5.80
C ALA A 464 4.59 17.23 5.51
N ASP A 465 3.79 16.46 6.26
CA ASP A 465 3.71 14.99 6.14
C ASP A 465 3.23 14.49 4.77
N ALA A 466 2.72 15.36 3.91
CA ALA A 466 2.26 14.98 2.59
C ALA A 466 3.40 14.82 1.56
N CYS A 467 4.53 15.54 1.73
CA CYS A 467 5.64 15.52 0.75
C CYS A 467 6.89 16.18 1.35
N ARG A 468 7.50 15.57 2.36
CA ARG A 468 8.73 16.12 2.98
C ARG A 468 9.98 15.32 2.63
N ARG A 469 9.84 14.02 2.29
CA ARG A 469 10.98 13.16 1.98
C ARG A 469 11.52 13.43 0.59
N TYR A 470 12.83 13.66 0.56
CA TYR A 470 13.60 13.81 -0.66
C TYR A 470 14.74 12.79 -0.67
N VAL A 471 14.62 11.74 -1.47
CA VAL A 471 15.61 10.67 -1.57
C VAL A 471 16.67 11.06 -2.61
N VAL A 472 17.93 11.00 -2.21
CA VAL A 472 19.08 11.26 -3.09
C VAL A 472 19.70 9.93 -3.49
N SER A 473 19.45 9.49 -4.73
CA SER A 473 20.08 8.28 -5.28
C SER A 473 21.58 8.52 -5.51
N PHE A 474 22.37 7.47 -5.33
CA PHE A 474 23.82 7.51 -5.47
C PHE A 474 24.46 8.63 -4.63
N THR A 475 24.16 8.61 -3.33
CA THR A 475 24.79 9.52 -2.37
C THR A 475 26.21 9.08 -2.10
N GLN A 476 27.19 9.87 -2.57
CA GLN A 476 28.62 9.58 -2.50
C GLN A 476 29.38 10.53 -1.59
N SER A 477 28.77 11.63 -1.19
CA SER A 477 29.38 12.66 -0.35
C SER A 477 28.34 13.44 0.43
N THR A 478 28.78 14.16 1.46
CA THR A 478 27.98 15.16 2.20
C THR A 478 27.42 16.23 1.27
N ASP A 479 28.19 16.63 0.24
CA ASP A 479 27.79 17.67 -0.71
C ASP A 479 26.54 17.25 -1.53
N ASP A 480 26.30 15.97 -1.74
CA ASP A 480 25.12 15.47 -2.45
C ASP A 480 23.83 15.73 -1.65
N VAL A 481 23.91 15.66 -0.33
CA VAL A 481 22.82 16.01 0.59
C VAL A 481 22.68 17.54 0.70
N ALA A 482 23.77 18.25 0.88
CA ALA A 482 23.80 19.72 0.96
C ALA A 482 23.24 20.38 -0.32
N ALA A 483 23.48 19.77 -1.48
CA ALA A 483 22.97 20.24 -2.77
C ALA A 483 21.44 20.39 -2.79
N VAL A 484 20.69 19.50 -2.15
CA VAL A 484 19.22 19.58 -2.09
C VAL A 484 18.76 20.82 -1.33
N PHE A 485 19.40 21.14 -0.19
CA PHE A 485 19.10 22.34 0.58
C PHE A 485 19.47 23.62 -0.16
N GLU A 486 20.60 23.63 -0.89
CA GLU A 486 20.98 24.76 -1.73
C GLU A 486 19.99 25.00 -2.87
N LEU A 487 19.57 23.92 -3.58
CA LEU A 487 18.54 23.99 -4.61
C LEU A 487 17.20 24.45 -4.05
N ALA A 488 16.84 24.04 -2.83
CA ALA A 488 15.61 24.49 -2.17
C ALA A 488 15.63 26.00 -1.88
N ARG A 489 16.77 26.53 -1.42
CA ARG A 489 16.94 27.97 -1.22
C ARG A 489 16.76 28.76 -2.52
N HIS A 490 17.33 28.26 -3.63
CA HIS A 490 17.14 28.87 -4.96
C HIS A 490 15.70 28.77 -5.47
N ALA A 491 15.09 27.59 -5.35
CA ALA A 491 13.74 27.34 -5.84
C ALA A 491 12.67 28.20 -5.16
N LEU A 492 12.88 28.52 -3.88
CA LEU A 492 11.90 29.15 -2.99
C LEU A 492 12.26 30.58 -2.56
N ASP A 493 13.29 31.17 -3.17
CA ASP A 493 13.79 32.51 -2.80
C ASP A 493 14.08 32.62 -1.28
N GLY A 494 14.69 31.59 -0.71
CA GLY A 494 15.03 31.51 0.70
C GLY A 494 13.86 31.19 1.66
N ARG A 495 12.65 30.99 1.18
CA ARG A 495 11.51 30.59 2.02
C ARG A 495 11.71 29.17 2.56
N PRO A 496 11.36 28.90 3.83
CA PRO A 496 11.55 27.58 4.41
C PRO A 496 10.61 26.53 3.81
N ILE A 497 11.09 25.30 3.76
CA ILE A 497 10.34 24.10 3.44
C ILE A 497 10.79 22.99 4.40
N ALA A 498 9.88 22.15 4.85
CA ALA A 498 10.24 20.96 5.61
C ALA A 498 10.82 19.90 4.66
N LEU A 499 12.11 19.57 4.80
CA LEU A 499 12.78 18.56 4.01
C LEU A 499 13.47 17.55 4.93
N ASP A 500 13.08 16.28 4.77
CA ASP A 500 13.81 15.13 5.27
C ASP A 500 14.61 14.59 4.08
N VAL A 501 15.87 15.03 3.95
CA VAL A 501 16.74 14.56 2.86
C VAL A 501 17.30 13.20 3.26
N VAL A 502 16.93 12.16 2.48
CA VAL A 502 17.27 10.77 2.74
C VAL A 502 18.40 10.33 1.81
N PRO A 503 19.62 10.13 2.34
CA PRO A 503 20.71 9.58 1.55
C PRO A 503 20.43 8.11 1.23
N LEU A 504 20.58 7.72 -0.04
CA LEU A 504 20.48 6.34 -0.49
C LEU A 504 21.85 5.84 -0.90
N PHE A 505 22.32 4.79 -0.23
CA PHE A 505 23.58 4.10 -0.49
C PHE A 505 23.30 2.83 -1.30
N GLU A 506 23.75 2.78 -2.55
CA GLU A 506 23.34 1.78 -3.53
C GLU A 506 24.48 0.89 -4.03
N THR A 507 25.73 1.33 -3.93
CA THR A 507 26.91 0.54 -4.35
C THR A 507 27.66 -0.03 -3.15
N GLY A 508 28.49 -1.04 -3.39
CA GLY A 508 29.39 -1.56 -2.33
C GLY A 508 30.31 -0.49 -1.77
N ALA A 509 30.76 0.45 -2.60
CA ALA A 509 31.59 1.58 -2.17
C ALA A 509 30.81 2.58 -1.30
N ASP A 510 29.55 2.90 -1.70
CA ASP A 510 28.69 3.80 -0.91
C ASP A 510 28.37 3.20 0.46
N LEU A 511 28.04 1.89 0.49
CA LEU A 511 27.79 1.15 1.74
C LEU A 511 29.03 1.17 2.67
N ALA A 512 30.23 1.06 2.10
CA ALA A 512 31.47 1.14 2.89
C ALA A 512 31.73 2.55 3.45
N ALA A 513 31.36 3.60 2.71
CA ALA A 513 31.61 5.00 3.09
C ALA A 513 30.48 5.63 3.93
N CYS A 514 29.33 4.98 4.09
CA CYS A 514 28.09 5.58 4.61
C CYS A 514 28.25 6.32 5.94
N VAL A 515 28.97 5.77 6.92
CA VAL A 515 29.18 6.41 8.24
C VAL A 515 29.95 7.73 8.09
N GLY A 516 31.06 7.73 7.36
CA GLY A 516 31.85 8.96 7.18
C GLY A 516 31.10 10.06 6.42
N ILE A 517 30.20 9.68 5.48
CA ILE A 517 29.32 10.64 4.80
C ILE A 517 28.32 11.23 5.80
N LEU A 518 27.73 10.39 6.66
CA LEU A 518 26.74 10.82 7.65
C LEU A 518 27.34 11.71 8.74
N ASP A 519 28.61 11.50 9.13
CA ASP A 519 29.31 12.43 10.03
C ASP A 519 29.30 13.86 9.46
N GLY A 520 29.64 14.00 8.17
CA GLY A 520 29.56 15.28 7.49
C GLY A 520 28.12 15.82 7.35
N VAL A 521 27.15 14.95 7.10
CA VAL A 521 25.74 15.34 7.00
C VAL A 521 25.21 15.90 8.31
N LEU A 522 25.66 15.37 9.46
CA LEU A 522 25.29 15.92 10.78
C LEU A 522 25.81 17.33 11.01
N GLU A 523 26.89 17.74 10.36
CA GLU A 523 27.42 19.09 10.49
C GLU A 523 26.62 20.15 9.70
N LEU A 524 25.69 19.72 8.83
CA LEU A 524 24.87 20.63 8.03
C LEU A 524 23.84 21.36 8.93
N PRO A 525 23.76 22.70 8.91
CA PRO A 525 22.85 23.47 9.75
C PRO A 525 21.37 23.10 9.54
N GLU A 526 20.98 22.83 8.29
CA GLU A 526 19.62 22.45 7.95
C GLU A 526 19.25 21.09 8.55
N VAL A 527 20.19 20.14 8.57
CA VAL A 527 20.00 18.82 9.18
C VAL A 527 19.89 18.95 10.69
N GLN A 528 20.75 19.76 11.34
CA GLN A 528 20.69 20.01 12.78
C GLN A 528 19.36 20.66 13.18
N ALA A 529 18.90 21.66 12.43
CA ALA A 529 17.60 22.29 12.66
C ALA A 529 16.47 21.25 12.56
N ARG A 530 16.51 20.39 11.53
CA ARG A 530 15.49 19.37 11.32
C ARG A 530 15.50 18.29 12.39
N LEU A 531 16.66 17.85 12.84
CA LEU A 531 16.81 16.89 13.95
C LEU A 531 16.21 17.45 15.26
N ALA A 532 16.38 18.74 15.53
CA ALA A 532 15.77 19.38 16.70
C ALA A 532 14.23 19.36 16.64
N GLU A 533 13.65 19.54 15.45
CA GLU A 533 12.18 19.50 15.24
C GLU A 533 11.61 18.07 15.31
N THR A 534 12.36 17.05 14.87
CA THR A 534 11.89 15.66 14.71
C THR A 534 12.23 14.76 15.89
N GLY A 535 12.78 15.31 16.99
CA GLY A 535 13.23 14.51 18.13
C GLY A 535 14.43 13.62 17.79
N ARG A 536 15.39 14.16 17.01
CA ARG A 536 16.64 13.52 16.57
C ARG A 536 16.39 12.27 15.71
N ARG A 537 15.36 12.32 14.88
CA ARG A 537 15.02 11.24 13.96
C ARG A 537 15.67 11.51 12.59
N MET A 538 16.39 10.53 12.06
CA MET A 538 17.03 10.57 10.74
C MET A 538 16.75 9.31 9.96
N GLU A 539 16.43 9.47 8.68
CA GLU A 539 16.16 8.36 7.76
C GLU A 539 17.35 8.14 6.83
N ILE A 540 17.71 6.87 6.67
CA ILE A 540 18.81 6.42 5.82
C ILE A 540 18.29 5.25 4.97
N MET A 541 18.54 5.30 3.67
CA MET A 541 18.10 4.27 2.74
C MET A 541 19.27 3.42 2.27
N LEU A 542 19.08 2.11 2.28
CA LEU A 542 20.04 1.12 1.78
C LEU A 542 19.46 0.40 0.57
N GLY A 543 20.17 0.46 -0.56
CA GLY A 543 19.77 -0.16 -1.81
C GLY A 543 20.11 -1.64 -1.83
N TYR A 544 19.09 -2.52 -1.73
CA TYR A 544 19.28 -3.97 -1.70
C TYR A 544 19.49 -4.55 -3.12
N SER A 545 18.61 -4.21 -4.06
CA SER A 545 18.69 -4.72 -5.44
C SER A 545 19.82 -4.10 -6.22
N ASP A 546 20.12 -2.81 -6.02
CA ASP A 546 21.14 -2.10 -6.78
C ASP A 546 22.53 -2.51 -6.33
N SER A 547 22.77 -2.66 -5.04
CA SER A 547 24.02 -3.25 -4.53
C SER A 547 24.21 -4.71 -5.00
N ALA A 548 23.13 -5.48 -5.12
CA ALA A 548 23.21 -6.84 -5.65
C ALA A 548 23.59 -6.87 -7.15
N LYS A 549 23.18 -5.88 -7.93
CA LYS A 549 23.62 -5.71 -9.33
C LYS A 549 25.08 -5.28 -9.41
N ASP A 550 25.56 -4.45 -8.47
CA ASP A 550 26.94 -3.93 -8.43
C ASP A 550 27.95 -5.01 -8.03
N VAL A 551 27.75 -5.66 -6.88
CA VAL A 551 28.75 -6.59 -6.30
C VAL A 551 28.30 -8.04 -6.21
N GLY A 552 27.14 -8.37 -6.74
CA GLY A 552 26.51 -9.69 -6.67
C GLY A 552 25.74 -9.91 -5.35
N PRO A 553 24.75 -10.85 -5.33
CA PRO A 553 23.77 -10.96 -4.25
C PRO A 553 24.40 -11.37 -2.89
N VAL A 554 25.42 -12.21 -2.88
CA VAL A 554 26.08 -12.67 -1.64
C VAL A 554 26.90 -11.55 -1.03
N SER A 555 27.74 -10.87 -1.83
CA SER A 555 28.57 -9.76 -1.38
C SER A 555 27.70 -8.58 -0.92
N ALA A 556 26.62 -8.27 -1.64
CA ALA A 556 25.67 -7.23 -1.27
C ALA A 556 25.00 -7.54 0.06
N THR A 557 24.56 -8.78 0.31
CA THR A 557 23.94 -9.17 1.58
C THR A 557 24.90 -8.97 2.76
N LEU A 558 26.17 -9.34 2.61
CA LEU A 558 27.19 -9.14 3.64
C LEU A 558 27.52 -7.65 3.86
N ALA A 559 27.65 -6.88 2.76
CA ALA A 559 27.92 -5.45 2.85
C ALA A 559 26.77 -4.68 3.51
N LEU A 560 25.52 -5.05 3.21
CA LEU A 560 24.34 -4.48 3.85
C LEU A 560 24.27 -4.80 5.34
N TYR A 561 24.59 -6.05 5.73
CA TYR A 561 24.64 -6.42 7.14
C TYR A 561 25.69 -5.61 7.90
N ASP A 562 26.91 -5.51 7.35
CA ASP A 562 28.00 -4.70 7.94
C ASP A 562 27.62 -3.22 8.02
N ALA A 563 27.02 -2.66 6.97
CA ALA A 563 26.56 -1.27 6.97
C ALA A 563 25.49 -1.04 8.04
N GLN A 564 24.51 -1.93 8.19
CA GLN A 564 23.47 -1.82 9.23
C GLN A 564 24.04 -1.87 10.64
N ASP A 565 25.03 -2.74 10.90
CA ASP A 565 25.68 -2.83 12.21
C ASP A 565 26.43 -1.55 12.54
N ARG A 566 27.24 -1.04 11.60
CA ARG A 566 27.97 0.24 11.75
C ARG A 566 27.03 1.43 11.91
N LEU A 567 25.96 1.52 11.14
CA LEU A 567 24.95 2.57 11.24
C LEU A 567 24.22 2.53 12.59
N THR A 568 23.96 1.33 13.11
CA THR A 568 23.36 1.18 14.45
C THR A 568 24.27 1.66 15.56
N ALA A 569 25.58 1.37 15.47
CA ALA A 569 26.59 1.85 16.41
C ALA A 569 26.72 3.38 16.33
N TRP A 570 26.83 3.92 15.12
CA TRP A 570 26.91 5.36 14.84
C TRP A 570 25.68 6.12 15.36
N ALA A 571 24.49 5.61 15.15
CA ALA A 571 23.26 6.25 15.61
C ALA A 571 23.18 6.32 17.14
N ARG A 572 23.66 5.29 17.84
CA ARG A 572 23.76 5.29 19.31
C ARG A 572 24.77 6.33 19.81
N GLU A 573 25.93 6.44 19.17
CA GLU A 573 26.98 7.40 19.52
C GLU A 573 26.48 8.84 19.38
N HIS A 574 25.70 9.13 18.34
CA HIS A 574 25.18 10.47 18.06
C HIS A 574 23.78 10.73 18.65
N GLU A 575 23.25 9.83 19.48
CA GLU A 575 21.90 9.91 20.07
C GLU A 575 20.80 10.12 19.02
N ILE A 576 20.93 9.50 17.85
CA ILE A 576 19.97 9.55 16.76
C ILE A 576 19.04 8.34 16.84
N THR A 577 17.75 8.57 16.62
CA THR A 577 16.78 7.51 16.36
C THR A 577 16.82 7.17 14.88
N PRO A 578 17.53 6.09 14.47
CA PRO A 578 17.63 5.74 13.05
C PRO A 578 16.33 5.14 12.58
N VAL A 579 15.86 5.58 11.42
CA VAL A 579 14.82 4.89 10.65
C VAL A 579 15.52 4.25 9.47
N SER A 580 15.68 2.94 9.52
CA SER A 580 16.23 2.18 8.40
C SER A 580 15.14 1.98 7.35
N TYR A 581 15.38 2.52 6.17
CA TYR A 581 14.54 2.34 5.00
C TYR A 581 15.26 1.40 4.04
N THR A 582 14.77 0.17 3.92
CA THR A 582 15.33 -0.82 3.00
C THR A 582 14.48 -0.91 1.76
N HIS A 583 15.06 -0.67 0.60
CA HIS A 583 14.41 -0.92 -0.68
C HIS A 583 14.46 -2.43 -0.99
N LEU A 584 13.42 -3.14 -0.60
CA LEU A 584 13.18 -4.52 -0.99
C LEU A 584 12.28 -4.51 -2.22
N THR A 585 12.84 -4.77 -3.40
CA THR A 585 12.04 -5.33 -4.49
C THR A 585 11.81 -6.79 -4.14
N LEU A 586 10.62 -7.09 -3.61
CA LEU A 586 10.19 -8.49 -3.53
C LEU A 586 10.15 -9.02 -4.95
N PRO A 587 10.80 -10.17 -5.25
CA PRO A 587 10.60 -10.81 -6.54
C PRO A 587 9.11 -11.10 -6.67
N THR A 588 8.49 -10.56 -7.71
CA THR A 588 7.15 -10.96 -8.13
C THR A 588 7.28 -12.37 -8.67
N THR A 589 7.03 -13.36 -7.82
CA THR A 589 6.78 -14.75 -8.24
C THR A 589 5.33 -14.89 -8.64
#